data_7767bc8d022cadb46cadf00b4861d802
#
_entry.id   7767bc8d022cadb46cadf00b4861d802
#
_cell.length_a   1.000
_cell.length_b   1.000
_cell.length_c   1.000
_cell.angle_alpha   90.00
_cell.angle_beta   90.00
_cell.angle_gamma   90.00
#
_symmetry.space_group_name_H-M   'P 1'
#
loop_
_entity.id
_entity.type
_entity.pdbx_description
1 polymer ?
#
loop_
_entity_poly.entity_id
_entity_poly.type
_entity_poly.pdbx_seq_one_letter_code
_entity_poly.pdbx_strand_id
1 'polypeptide(L)'
;MNAIRILFKTGRFNLSKVSENFINPCCFGEDLAAWLRQELVERQVQTRQSYQEDWGWELPANIDGQSYYLCVSGNAEETNAKPDEGEWGIIVEKKRSIFQRITGKGKITRDDGMLSRVSKILEGEPTIRGVHLEELR
;
A
#
# COMPACT_ATOMS: atom_id res chain seq x y z
N MET A 1 3.13 1.17 15.72
CA MET A 1 2.85 1.68 14.37
C MET A 1 1.42 2.21 14.31
N ASN A 2 1.23 3.39 13.76
CA ASN A 2 -0.08 4.01 13.60
C ASN A 2 -0.64 3.69 12.20
N ALA A 3 -1.14 2.48 12.02
CA ALA A 3 -1.41 1.94 10.70
C ALA A 3 -2.59 0.98 10.65
N ILE A 4 -3.21 0.91 9.46
CA ILE A 4 -4.22 -0.09 9.11
C ILE A 4 -3.77 -0.73 7.80
N ARG A 5 -3.90 -2.04 7.69
CA ARG A 5 -3.55 -2.79 6.49
C ARG A 5 -4.80 -3.09 5.66
N ILE A 6 -4.68 -2.89 4.35
CA ILE A 6 -5.68 -3.32 3.37
C ILE A 6 -5.16 -4.60 2.73
N LEU A 7 -5.95 -5.66 2.79
CA LEU A 7 -5.61 -6.95 2.16
C LEU A 7 -6.50 -7.18 0.95
N PHE A 8 -5.94 -7.80 -0.08
CA PHE A 8 -6.67 -8.13 -1.29
C PHE A 8 -5.94 -9.19 -2.11
N LYS A 9 -6.61 -9.74 -3.11
CA LYS A 9 -6.03 -10.74 -4.04
C LYS A 9 -6.14 -10.25 -5.47
N THR A 10 -5.10 -10.49 -6.26
CA THR A 10 -5.09 -10.16 -7.68
C THR A 10 -3.98 -10.91 -8.41
N GLY A 11 -4.18 -11.14 -9.69
CA GLY A 11 -3.14 -11.64 -10.60
C GLY A 11 -2.52 -10.56 -11.48
N ARG A 12 -2.85 -9.29 -11.22
CA ARG A 12 -2.46 -8.18 -12.09
C ARG A 12 -1.01 -7.75 -11.95
N PHE A 13 -0.43 -7.89 -10.76
CA PHE A 13 0.89 -7.33 -10.47
C PHE A 13 1.98 -8.40 -10.41
N ASN A 14 3.21 -7.98 -10.66
CA ASN A 14 4.36 -8.86 -10.76
C ASN A 14 4.75 -9.50 -9.41
N LEU A 15 4.80 -10.81 -9.34
CA LEU A 15 5.29 -11.60 -8.22
C LEU A 15 6.35 -12.63 -8.66
N SER A 16 6.87 -12.53 -9.88
CA SER A 16 7.72 -13.58 -10.45
C SER A 16 9.04 -13.07 -11.03
N LYS A 17 9.12 -11.81 -11.46
CA LYS A 17 10.29 -11.29 -12.16
C LYS A 17 10.93 -10.12 -11.42
N VAL A 18 12.20 -10.27 -11.05
CA VAL A 18 12.99 -9.19 -10.47
C VAL A 18 13.38 -8.19 -11.55
N SER A 19 13.05 -6.90 -11.36
CA SER A 19 13.45 -5.84 -12.28
C SER A 19 14.81 -5.26 -11.89
N GLU A 20 15.39 -4.46 -12.78
CA GLU A 20 16.68 -3.79 -12.54
C GLU A 20 16.64 -2.78 -11.39
N ASN A 21 15.44 -2.30 -11.04
CA ASN A 21 15.26 -1.35 -9.93
C ASN A 21 15.21 -2.03 -8.56
N PHE A 22 15.20 -3.36 -8.51
CA PHE A 22 15.14 -4.10 -7.25
C PHE A 22 16.52 -4.13 -6.59
N ILE A 23 16.57 -3.67 -5.35
CA ILE A 23 17.74 -3.82 -4.49
C ILE A 23 17.70 -5.21 -3.84
N ASN A 24 16.50 -5.64 -3.42
CA ASN A 24 16.27 -6.94 -2.80
C ASN A 24 15.38 -7.80 -3.72
N PRO A 25 15.84 -8.97 -4.15
CA PRO A 25 15.04 -9.81 -5.06
C PRO A 25 13.82 -10.46 -4.41
N CYS A 26 13.71 -10.41 -3.09
CA CYS A 26 12.61 -11.02 -2.35
C CYS A 26 11.28 -10.26 -2.47
N CYS A 27 11.34 -8.90 -2.79
CA CYS A 27 10.25 -8.04 -2.35
C CYS A 27 9.63 -7.28 -3.52
N PHE A 28 8.55 -7.83 -4.00
CA PHE A 28 7.77 -7.30 -5.11
C PHE A 28 6.86 -6.16 -4.65
N GLY A 29 6.36 -5.38 -5.60
CA GLY A 29 5.45 -4.27 -5.35
C GLY A 29 5.73 -3.01 -6.13
N GLU A 30 6.81 -2.99 -6.95
CA GLU A 30 7.16 -1.82 -7.75
C GLU A 30 6.03 -1.37 -8.65
N ASP A 31 5.45 -2.30 -9.42
CA ASP A 31 4.39 -1.99 -10.37
C ASP A 31 3.06 -1.65 -9.67
N LEU A 32 2.73 -2.32 -8.57
CA LEU A 32 1.55 -1.96 -7.77
C LEU A 32 1.72 -0.54 -7.21
N ALA A 33 2.87 -0.22 -6.65
CA ALA A 33 3.15 1.11 -6.11
C ALA A 33 3.07 2.18 -7.20
N ALA A 34 3.60 1.91 -8.40
CA ALA A 34 3.53 2.84 -9.53
C ALA A 34 2.08 3.05 -9.99
N TRP A 35 1.30 1.98 -10.10
CA TRP A 35 -0.11 2.06 -10.45
C TRP A 35 -0.90 2.84 -9.40
N LEU A 36 -0.71 2.53 -8.13
CA LEU A 36 -1.39 3.21 -7.02
C LEU A 36 -1.05 4.70 -7.01
N ARG A 37 0.22 5.03 -7.23
CA ARG A 37 0.67 6.43 -7.32
C ARG A 37 -0.09 7.17 -8.41
N GLN A 38 -0.19 6.58 -9.61
CA GLN A 38 -0.89 7.18 -10.74
C GLN A 38 -2.37 7.43 -10.40
N GLU A 39 -3.02 6.45 -9.79
CA GLU A 39 -4.42 6.57 -9.38
C GLU A 39 -4.62 7.68 -8.34
N LEU A 40 -3.70 7.81 -7.40
CA LEU A 40 -3.73 8.86 -6.37
C LEU A 40 -3.49 10.24 -6.98
N VAL A 41 -2.52 10.38 -7.88
CA VAL A 41 -2.21 11.64 -8.57
C VAL A 41 -3.42 12.11 -9.37
N GLU A 42 -4.11 11.22 -10.07
CA GLU A 42 -5.34 11.54 -10.81
C GLU A 42 -6.46 12.05 -9.90
N ARG A 43 -6.42 11.68 -8.63
CA ARG A 43 -7.36 12.14 -7.60
C ARG A 43 -6.82 13.30 -6.77
N GLN A 44 -5.77 13.95 -7.28
CA GLN A 44 -5.16 15.16 -6.67
C GLN A 44 -4.53 14.90 -5.29
N VAL A 45 -4.06 13.70 -5.06
CA VAL A 45 -3.26 13.35 -3.88
C VAL A 45 -1.79 13.55 -4.21
N GLN A 46 -1.07 14.28 -3.38
CA GLN A 46 0.37 14.47 -3.54
C GLN A 46 1.12 13.19 -3.19
N THR A 47 2.07 12.80 -4.04
CA THR A 47 2.88 11.61 -3.85
C THR A 47 4.34 11.91 -4.15
N ARG A 48 5.23 11.04 -3.66
CA ARG A 48 6.64 11.01 -4.06
C ARG A 48 6.96 9.70 -4.73
N GLN A 49 8.13 9.60 -5.34
CA GLN A 49 8.61 8.37 -5.96
C GLN A 49 8.66 7.24 -4.93
N SER A 50 8.12 6.08 -5.28
CA SER A 50 8.23 4.90 -4.45
C SER A 50 9.67 4.37 -4.43
N TYR A 51 10.01 3.66 -3.36
CA TYR A 51 11.33 3.04 -3.20
C TYR A 51 11.19 1.70 -2.49
N GLN A 52 12.16 0.83 -2.75
CA GLN A 52 12.16 -0.51 -2.17
C GLN A 52 12.71 -0.50 -0.74
N GLU A 53 12.05 -1.26 0.12
CA GLU A 53 12.47 -1.58 1.47
C GLU A 53 12.71 -3.09 1.59
N ASP A 54 13.19 -3.55 2.74
CA ASP A 54 13.47 -4.98 2.97
C ASP A 54 12.23 -5.87 2.93
N TRP A 55 11.04 -5.28 3.04
CA TRP A 55 9.76 -5.99 3.10
C TRP A 55 8.85 -5.74 1.90
N GLY A 56 9.20 -4.81 1.02
CA GLY A 56 8.37 -4.44 -0.12
C GLY A 56 8.70 -3.06 -0.64
N TRP A 57 7.67 -2.31 -1.03
CA TRP A 57 7.83 -0.97 -1.62
C TRP A 57 7.05 0.06 -0.82
N GLU A 58 7.65 1.22 -0.60
CA GLU A 58 7.05 2.32 0.14
C GLU A 58 6.72 3.48 -0.79
N LEU A 59 5.49 3.97 -0.70
CA LEU A 59 4.99 5.12 -1.47
C LEU A 59 4.61 6.23 -0.49
N PRO A 60 5.41 7.30 -0.41
CA PRO A 60 5.02 8.45 0.41
C PRO A 60 3.89 9.24 -0.25
N ALA A 61 2.91 9.66 0.54
CA ALA A 61 1.77 10.43 0.07
C ALA A 61 1.33 11.46 1.11
N ASN A 62 0.58 12.47 0.66
CA ASN A 62 0.15 13.56 1.53
C ASN A 62 -1.24 14.03 1.13
N ILE A 63 -2.09 14.28 2.13
CA ILE A 63 -3.40 14.91 1.96
C ILE A 63 -3.46 16.10 2.90
N ASP A 64 -3.59 17.30 2.34
CA ASP A 64 -3.79 18.54 3.11
C ASP A 64 -2.79 18.72 4.27
N GLY A 65 -1.52 18.42 3.99
CA GLY A 65 -0.45 18.56 4.98
C GLY A 65 -0.24 17.34 5.88
N GLN A 66 -1.13 16.37 5.83
CA GLN A 66 -0.96 15.12 6.57
C GLN A 66 -0.17 14.12 5.74
N SER A 67 0.98 13.68 6.26
CA SER A 67 1.85 12.70 5.60
C SER A 67 1.44 11.28 5.93
N TYR A 68 1.59 10.42 4.93
CA TYR A 68 1.34 8.97 5.04
C TYR A 68 2.46 8.21 4.34
N TYR A 69 2.67 6.97 4.78
CA TYR A 69 3.47 5.98 4.07
C TYR A 69 2.57 4.83 3.66
N LEU A 70 2.55 4.51 2.38
CA LEU A 70 1.79 3.41 1.83
C LEU A 70 2.76 2.27 1.55
N CYS A 71 2.70 1.24 2.38
CA CYS A 71 3.67 0.15 2.37
C CYS A 71 3.09 -1.06 1.65
N VAL A 72 3.62 -1.35 0.47
CA VAL A 72 3.11 -2.36 -0.45
C VAL A 72 3.95 -3.64 -0.35
N SER A 73 3.29 -4.76 -0.13
CA SER A 73 3.95 -6.08 -0.14
C SER A 73 3.00 -7.14 -0.68
N GLY A 74 3.57 -8.19 -1.27
CA GLY A 74 2.77 -9.27 -1.84
C GLY A 74 3.50 -10.60 -1.80
N ASN A 75 2.69 -11.68 -1.76
CA ASN A 75 3.18 -13.05 -1.77
C ASN A 75 2.40 -13.86 -2.80
N ALA A 76 3.13 -14.63 -3.62
CA ALA A 76 2.53 -15.59 -4.53
C ALA A 76 1.77 -16.68 -3.75
N GLU A 77 0.62 -17.09 -4.29
CA GLU A 77 -0.11 -18.23 -3.73
C GLU A 77 0.61 -19.54 -4.12
N GLU A 78 1.03 -20.31 -3.12
CA GLU A 78 1.80 -21.55 -3.32
C GLU A 78 1.07 -22.59 -4.17
N THR A 79 -0.25 -22.63 -4.08
CA THR A 79 -1.08 -23.61 -4.77
C THR A 79 -1.56 -23.15 -6.14
N ASN A 80 -1.22 -21.91 -6.55
CA ASN A 80 -1.70 -21.36 -7.79
C ASN A 80 -0.73 -21.61 -8.94
N ALA A 81 -1.26 -22.07 -10.08
CA ALA A 81 -0.47 -22.32 -11.28
C ALA A 81 -0.03 -21.02 -11.99
N LYS A 82 -0.64 -19.89 -11.67
CA LYS A 82 -0.30 -18.59 -12.26
C LYS A 82 0.75 -17.90 -11.42
N PRO A 83 1.93 -17.55 -11.99
CA PRO A 83 3.05 -17.04 -11.19
C PRO A 83 2.79 -15.69 -10.52
N ASP A 84 1.90 -14.87 -11.07
CA ASP A 84 1.61 -13.53 -10.54
C ASP A 84 0.31 -13.48 -9.72
N GLU A 85 -0.38 -14.60 -9.55
CA GLU A 85 -1.56 -14.65 -8.69
C GLU A 85 -1.13 -14.70 -7.24
N GLY A 86 -1.60 -13.73 -6.44
CA GLY A 86 -1.16 -13.68 -5.06
C GLY A 86 -2.01 -12.80 -4.17
N GLU A 87 -1.62 -12.82 -2.91
CA GLU A 87 -2.20 -11.99 -1.87
C GLU A 87 -1.31 -10.76 -1.64
N TRP A 88 -1.96 -9.59 -1.60
CA TRP A 88 -1.29 -8.31 -1.43
C TRP A 88 -1.78 -7.58 -0.19
N GLY A 89 -0.89 -6.81 0.40
CA GLY A 89 -1.21 -5.92 1.49
C GLY A 89 -0.68 -4.52 1.24
N ILE A 90 -1.48 -3.53 1.58
CA ILE A 90 -1.05 -2.12 1.63
C ILE A 90 -1.25 -1.65 3.06
N ILE A 91 -0.16 -1.39 3.75
CA ILE A 91 -0.21 -0.80 5.09
C ILE A 91 -0.28 0.71 4.91
N VAL A 92 -1.37 1.31 5.37
CA VAL A 92 -1.55 2.77 5.38
C VAL A 92 -1.09 3.27 6.74
N GLU A 93 0.11 3.81 6.80
CA GLU A 93 0.69 4.37 8.02
C GLU A 93 0.50 5.89 8.03
N LYS A 94 -0.17 6.39 9.06
CA LYS A 94 -0.38 7.82 9.26
C LYS A 94 0.72 8.36 10.15
N LYS A 95 1.47 9.34 9.66
CA LYS A 95 2.54 9.97 10.43
C LYS A 95 1.96 10.90 11.48
N ARG A 96 2.47 10.79 12.71
CA ARG A 96 2.11 11.68 13.82
C ARG A 96 3.29 12.54 14.21
N SER A 97 3.01 13.79 14.66
CA SER A 97 4.00 14.63 15.30
C SER A 97 4.38 14.06 16.66
N ILE A 98 5.49 14.52 17.22
CA ILE A 98 5.92 14.14 18.58
C ILE A 98 4.83 14.49 19.60
N PHE A 99 4.24 15.67 19.46
CA PHE A 99 3.16 16.12 20.35
C PHE A 99 1.94 15.18 20.27
N GLN A 100 1.54 14.78 19.07
CA GLN A 100 0.42 13.84 18.89
C GLN A 100 0.72 12.47 19.50
N ARG A 101 1.96 11.97 19.38
CA ARG A 101 2.38 10.70 19.98
C ARG A 101 2.28 10.74 21.49
N ILE A 102 2.71 11.85 22.11
CA ILE A 102 2.68 12.02 23.56
C ILE A 102 1.26 12.10 24.08
N THR A 103 0.37 12.80 23.38
CA THR A 103 -1.02 13.02 23.80
C THR A 103 -1.98 11.93 23.36
N GLY A 104 -1.54 10.97 22.56
CA GLY A 104 -2.38 9.92 22.00
C GLY A 104 -3.33 10.40 20.89
N LYS A 105 -3.13 11.60 20.38
CA LYS A 105 -3.94 12.17 19.28
C LYS A 105 -3.40 11.75 17.91
N GLY A 106 -4.20 11.94 16.85
CA GLY A 106 -3.81 11.68 15.49
C GLY A 106 -3.72 10.21 15.12
N LYS A 107 -4.36 9.32 15.86
CA LYS A 107 -4.42 7.89 15.54
C LYS A 107 -5.25 7.68 14.28
N ILE A 108 -4.78 6.78 13.42
CA ILE A 108 -5.52 6.38 12.23
C ILE A 108 -6.78 5.62 12.63
N THR A 109 -7.88 5.91 11.92
CA THR A 109 -9.17 5.25 12.14
C THR A 109 -9.66 4.65 10.83
N ARG A 110 -10.68 3.81 10.89
CA ARG A 110 -11.24 3.15 9.69
C ARG A 110 -11.84 4.13 8.69
N ASP A 111 -12.21 5.33 9.12
CA ASP A 111 -12.74 6.39 8.26
C ASP A 111 -11.68 7.41 7.82
N ASP A 112 -10.41 7.10 8.04
CA ASP A 112 -9.31 7.96 7.60
C ASP A 112 -9.38 8.26 6.09
N GLY A 113 -9.05 9.51 5.73
CA GLY A 113 -9.18 9.99 4.35
C GLY A 113 -8.29 9.28 3.34
N MET A 114 -7.04 8.97 3.70
CA MET A 114 -6.14 8.24 2.81
C MET A 114 -6.58 6.78 2.69
N LEU A 115 -6.92 6.15 3.79
CA LEU A 115 -7.41 4.78 3.83
C LEU A 115 -8.65 4.61 2.94
N SER A 116 -9.58 5.55 3.03
CA SER A 116 -10.79 5.58 2.20
C SER A 116 -10.46 5.69 0.72
N ARG A 117 -9.54 6.58 0.34
CA ARG A 117 -9.16 6.77 -1.07
C ARG A 117 -8.50 5.52 -1.64
N VAL A 118 -7.55 4.94 -0.92
CA VAL A 118 -6.87 3.72 -1.37
C VAL A 118 -7.86 2.56 -1.49
N SER A 119 -8.73 2.38 -0.51
CA SER A 119 -9.76 1.34 -0.53
C SER A 119 -10.68 1.47 -1.74
N LYS A 120 -11.13 2.68 -2.04
CA LYS A 120 -12.00 2.94 -3.21
C LYS A 120 -11.30 2.67 -4.53
N ILE A 121 -10.01 3.02 -4.63
CA ILE A 121 -9.21 2.72 -5.82
C ILE A 121 -9.14 1.20 -6.04
N LEU A 122 -8.85 0.44 -5.00
CA LEU A 122 -8.76 -1.01 -5.07
C LEU A 122 -10.11 -1.66 -5.41
N GLU A 123 -11.18 -1.22 -4.75
CA GLU A 123 -12.53 -1.75 -4.98
C GLU A 123 -13.05 -1.43 -6.37
N GLY A 124 -12.61 -0.33 -6.98
CA GLY A 124 -12.98 0.08 -8.32
C GLY A 124 -12.25 -0.67 -9.44
N GLU A 125 -11.23 -1.48 -9.11
CA GLU A 125 -10.45 -2.24 -10.10
C GLU A 125 -11.00 -3.66 -10.23
N PRO A 126 -11.59 -4.04 -11.39
CA PRO A 126 -12.23 -5.35 -11.53
C PRO A 126 -11.33 -6.56 -11.33
N THR A 127 -10.03 -6.39 -11.55
CA THR A 127 -9.05 -7.49 -11.38
C THR A 127 -8.63 -7.71 -9.94
N ILE A 128 -9.05 -6.84 -9.03
CA ILE A 128 -8.75 -6.93 -7.59
C ILE A 128 -9.99 -7.44 -6.86
N ARG A 129 -9.80 -8.40 -5.97
CA ARG A 129 -10.89 -9.04 -5.23
C ARG A 129 -10.56 -9.22 -3.75
N GLY A 130 -11.61 -9.34 -2.94
CA GLY A 130 -11.47 -9.63 -1.52
C GLY A 130 -10.88 -8.49 -0.70
N VAL A 131 -11.08 -7.23 -1.11
CA VAL A 131 -10.57 -6.07 -0.39
C VAL A 131 -11.17 -6.00 1.01
N HIS A 132 -10.31 -6.01 2.03
CA HIS A 132 -10.75 -5.90 3.43
C HIS A 132 -9.66 -5.27 4.29
N LEU A 133 -10.07 -4.74 5.43
CA LEU A 133 -9.18 -4.04 6.36
C LEU A 133 -8.79 -4.93 7.53
N GLU A 134 -7.54 -4.75 7.99
CA GLU A 134 -7.02 -5.39 9.18
C GLU A 134 -6.32 -4.33 10.04
N GLU A 135 -6.76 -4.16 11.27
CA GLU A 135 -6.11 -3.23 12.20
C GLU A 135 -4.81 -3.84 12.73
N LEU A 136 -3.74 -3.05 12.66
CA LEU A 136 -2.44 -3.43 13.18
C LEU A 136 -2.28 -2.88 14.61
N ARG A 137 -1.87 -3.75 15.50
CA ARG A 137 -1.67 -3.43 16.91
C ARG A 137 -0.20 -3.28 17.28
#